data_1961c12b6abf6a8b79bc3566f1ae327a
#
_entry.id   1961c12b6abf6a8b79bc3566f1ae327a
#
_cell.length_a   1.000
_cell.length_b   1.000
_cell.length_c   1.000
_cell.angle_alpha   90.00
_cell.angle_beta   90.00
_cell.angle_gamma   90.00
#
_symmetry.space_group_name_H-M   'P 1'
#
loop_
_entity.id
_entity.type
_entity.pdbx_description
1 polymer ?
#
loop_
_entity_poly.entity_id
_entity_poly.type
_entity_poly.pdbx_seq_one_letter_code
_entity_poly.pdbx_strand_id
1 'polypeptide(L)'
;HRDLHSFPTRRSSDLETESQRIARQLQEVESQRAALARESKDLALERDKFAAQRDAVRTDLAKVDLEKATIQKERDRLAGMLKGALSSVAETNETARGVIVSLSGILFDVNQATLKAPAQLTVAKLAGIMMVFQNMNLSIDGYTDTTGSDAINTKLSNDRAKTVCDFLMAQGIDADRMNYQGFGPANPVAPNDTETNRAKNRRVEVVLTPTPPQE
;
A
#
# COMPACT_ATOMS: atom_id res chain seq x y z
N HIS A 1 41.68 -55.18 91.19
CA HIS A 1 41.70 -53.99 90.33
C HIS A 1 40.96 -54.29 89.04
N ARG A 2 39.90 -53.63 88.80
CA ARG A 2 39.15 -53.59 87.49
C ARG A 2 39.69 -52.40 86.77
N ASP A 3 40.27 -52.63 85.59
CA ASP A 3 40.68 -51.59 84.65
C ASP A 3 39.47 -50.91 84.02
N LEU A 4 39.31 -49.67 84.39
CA LEU A 4 38.35 -48.76 83.91
C LEU A 4 38.98 -47.69 82.99
N HIS A 5 39.59 -48.10 81.92
CA HIS A 5 40.05 -47.15 80.92
C HIS A 5 40.13 -47.79 79.55
N SER A 6 39.01 -47.90 78.79
CA SER A 6 39.01 -48.05 77.37
C SER A 6 37.66 -47.72 76.77
N PHE A 7 37.23 -46.50 76.86
CA PHE A 7 36.29 -45.82 76.03
C PHE A 7 36.60 -44.34 76.12
N PRO A 8 36.87 -43.60 75.07
CA PRO A 8 36.02 -43.36 73.89
C PRO A 8 36.78 -42.75 72.67
N THR A 9 37.84 -43.33 72.19
CA THR A 9 38.59 -42.69 71.07
C THR A 9 37.95 -42.78 69.71
N ARG A 10 37.16 -43.82 69.45
CA ARG A 10 36.43 -43.93 68.14
C ARG A 10 35.32 -42.92 68.00
N ARG A 11 34.53 -42.63 69.01
CA ARG A 11 33.40 -41.72 68.96
C ARG A 11 33.79 -40.25 68.77
N SER A 12 34.98 -39.86 69.21
CA SER A 12 35.55 -38.53 69.07
C SER A 12 36.03 -38.28 67.63
N SER A 13 36.74 -39.28 67.05
CA SER A 13 37.19 -39.19 65.67
C SER A 13 36.05 -39.19 64.65
N ASP A 14 35.00 -39.94 64.91
CA ASP A 14 33.81 -39.97 64.02
C ASP A 14 33.02 -38.64 64.10
N LEU A 15 32.95 -38.00 65.24
CA LEU A 15 32.35 -36.66 65.39
C LEU A 15 33.18 -35.55 64.73
N GLU A 16 34.52 -35.64 64.80
CA GLU A 16 35.42 -34.70 64.07
C GLU A 16 35.28 -34.81 62.56
N THR A 17 35.23 -36.03 62.00
CA THR A 17 35.01 -36.26 60.59
C THR A 17 33.64 -35.79 60.10
N GLU A 18 32.58 -35.99 60.86
CA GLU A 18 31.23 -35.50 60.55
C GLU A 18 31.15 -33.96 60.61
N SER A 19 31.81 -33.35 61.63
CA SER A 19 31.90 -31.89 61.72
C SER A 19 32.62 -31.27 60.53
N GLN A 20 33.73 -31.88 60.07
CA GLN A 20 34.44 -31.43 58.83
C GLN A 20 33.60 -31.59 57.59
N ARG A 21 32.81 -32.64 57.48
CA ARG A 21 31.90 -32.87 56.36
C ARG A 21 30.80 -31.82 56.33
N ILE A 22 30.16 -31.50 57.46
CA ILE A 22 29.16 -30.44 57.57
C ILE A 22 29.77 -29.09 57.24
N ALA A 23 30.96 -28.77 57.67
CA ALA A 23 31.66 -27.53 57.36
C ALA A 23 31.90 -27.37 55.85
N ARG A 24 32.29 -28.42 55.15
CA ARG A 24 32.47 -28.42 53.66
C ARG A 24 31.13 -28.22 52.96
N GLN A 25 30.10 -28.92 53.42
CA GLN A 25 28.75 -28.73 52.85
C GLN A 25 28.23 -27.31 53.08
N LEU A 26 28.45 -26.72 54.22
CA LEU A 26 28.07 -25.33 54.50
C LEU A 26 28.81 -24.36 53.58
N GLN A 27 30.10 -24.51 53.37
CA GLN A 27 30.91 -23.71 52.48
C GLN A 27 30.47 -23.83 51.02
N GLU A 28 30.07 -25.03 50.57
CA GLU A 28 29.50 -25.27 49.25
C GLU A 28 28.15 -24.57 49.05
N VAL A 29 27.24 -24.68 50.00
CA VAL A 29 25.96 -24.01 50.00
C VAL A 29 26.11 -22.49 49.98
N GLU A 30 27.03 -21.94 50.77
CA GLU A 30 27.32 -20.50 50.76
C GLU A 30 27.87 -20.03 49.40
N SER A 31 28.75 -20.81 48.79
CA SER A 31 29.29 -20.56 47.44
C SER A 31 28.19 -20.59 46.39
N GLN A 32 27.31 -21.60 46.44
CA GLN A 32 26.18 -21.72 45.52
C GLN A 32 25.18 -20.55 45.72
N ARG A 33 24.90 -20.14 46.94
CA ARG A 33 24.05 -18.97 47.24
C ARG A 33 24.67 -17.68 46.69
N ALA A 34 25.95 -17.50 46.80
CA ALA A 34 26.65 -16.33 46.23
C ALA A 34 26.62 -16.32 44.72
N ALA A 35 26.76 -17.48 44.04
CA ALA A 35 26.66 -17.62 42.60
C ALA A 35 25.23 -17.31 42.11
N LEU A 36 24.21 -17.90 42.76
CA LEU A 36 22.78 -17.63 42.41
C LEU A 36 22.42 -16.16 42.63
N ALA A 37 22.95 -15.51 43.65
CA ALA A 37 22.69 -14.09 43.91
C ALA A 37 23.30 -13.20 42.82
N ARG A 38 24.47 -13.56 42.26
CA ARG A 38 25.06 -12.88 41.10
C ARG A 38 24.22 -13.08 39.84
N GLU A 39 23.89 -14.32 39.54
CA GLU A 39 23.06 -14.68 38.37
C GLU A 39 21.72 -13.97 38.42
N SER A 40 21.06 -13.96 39.59
CA SER A 40 19.76 -13.22 39.78
C SER A 40 19.91 -11.72 39.51
N LYS A 41 21.03 -11.11 39.89
CA LYS A 41 21.32 -9.70 39.63
C LYS A 41 21.57 -9.44 38.14
N ASP A 42 22.29 -10.33 37.47
CA ASP A 42 22.58 -10.22 36.05
C ASP A 42 21.28 -10.37 35.21
N LEU A 43 20.46 -11.36 35.56
CA LEU A 43 19.13 -11.55 34.93
C LEU A 43 18.19 -10.34 35.15
N ALA A 44 18.23 -9.73 36.34
CA ALA A 44 17.47 -8.52 36.60
C ALA A 44 17.92 -7.36 35.71
N LEU A 45 19.21 -7.18 35.51
CA LEU A 45 19.78 -6.16 34.63
C LEU A 45 19.41 -6.41 33.17
N GLU A 46 19.48 -7.67 32.70
CA GLU A 46 19.04 -8.04 31.34
C GLU A 46 17.53 -7.79 31.15
N ARG A 47 16.72 -8.22 32.10
CA ARG A 47 15.27 -7.94 32.07
C ARG A 47 14.99 -6.45 31.91
N ASP A 48 15.67 -5.60 32.67
CA ASP A 48 15.47 -4.15 32.63
C ASP A 48 15.94 -3.54 31.31
N LYS A 49 17.03 -4.06 30.70
CA LYS A 49 17.45 -3.70 29.33
C LYS A 49 16.38 -4.05 28.29
N PHE A 50 15.86 -5.29 28.34
CA PHE A 50 14.81 -5.71 27.42
C PHE A 50 13.49 -4.92 27.62
N ALA A 51 13.17 -4.58 28.85
CA ALA A 51 12.01 -3.72 29.13
C ALA A 51 12.17 -2.35 28.48
N ALA A 52 13.32 -1.71 28.61
CA ALA A 52 13.62 -0.43 28.00
C ALA A 52 13.60 -0.50 26.46
N GLN A 53 14.15 -1.55 25.86
CA GLN A 53 14.11 -1.77 24.42
C GLN A 53 12.66 -1.96 23.91
N ARG A 54 11.88 -2.78 24.60
CA ARG A 54 10.46 -2.99 24.29
C ARG A 54 9.68 -1.68 24.32
N ASP A 55 9.90 -0.85 25.33
CA ASP A 55 9.19 0.42 25.49
C ASP A 55 9.61 1.45 24.41
N ALA A 56 10.89 1.45 23.99
CA ALA A 56 11.37 2.23 22.85
C ALA A 56 10.69 1.79 21.54
N VAL A 57 10.70 0.49 21.24
CA VAL A 57 10.04 -0.06 20.04
C VAL A 57 8.53 0.25 20.03
N ARG A 58 7.87 0.16 21.19
CA ARG A 58 6.45 0.50 21.32
C ARG A 58 6.18 1.97 21.00
N THR A 59 7.07 2.86 21.43
CA THR A 59 6.98 4.30 21.15
C THR A 59 7.17 4.59 19.67
N ASP A 60 8.15 3.93 19.03
CA ASP A 60 8.41 4.12 17.60
C ASP A 60 7.27 3.53 16.75
N LEU A 61 6.72 2.39 17.14
CA LEU A 61 5.53 1.83 16.48
C LEU A 61 4.35 2.80 16.54
N ALA A 62 4.09 3.40 17.69
CA ALA A 62 3.01 4.38 17.84
C ALA A 62 3.22 5.63 16.94
N LYS A 63 4.47 6.07 16.73
CA LYS A 63 4.79 7.17 15.78
C LYS A 63 4.48 6.75 14.34
N VAL A 64 4.92 5.57 13.94
CA VAL A 64 4.68 5.03 12.58
C VAL A 64 3.17 4.88 12.32
N ASP A 65 2.40 4.41 13.29
CA ASP A 65 0.95 4.28 13.16
C ASP A 65 0.27 5.66 13.00
N LEU A 66 0.73 6.69 13.73
CA LEU A 66 0.23 8.05 13.60
C LEU A 66 0.57 8.65 12.23
N GLU A 67 1.81 8.48 11.76
CA GLU A 67 2.24 8.92 10.43
C GLU A 67 1.42 8.24 9.32
N LYS A 68 1.22 6.93 9.42
CA LYS A 68 0.40 6.16 8.49
C LYS A 68 -1.04 6.66 8.45
N ALA A 69 -1.65 6.94 9.61
CA ALA A 69 -3.00 7.49 9.68
C ALA A 69 -3.09 8.89 9.05
N THR A 70 -2.05 9.71 9.22
CA THR A 70 -1.97 11.06 8.63
C THR A 70 -1.84 11.00 7.11
N ILE A 71 -0.97 10.13 6.60
CA ILE A 71 -0.79 9.89 5.16
C ILE A 71 -2.10 9.36 4.54
N GLN A 72 -2.78 8.41 5.21
CA GLN A 72 -4.05 7.89 4.72
C GLN A 72 -5.12 8.98 4.62
N LYS A 73 -5.24 9.82 5.64
CA LYS A 73 -6.19 10.95 5.67
C LYS A 73 -5.93 11.95 4.54
N GLU A 74 -4.66 12.28 4.28
CA GLU A 74 -4.30 13.20 3.20
C GLU A 74 -4.56 12.57 1.82
N ARG A 75 -4.28 11.28 1.66
CA ARG A 75 -4.60 10.52 0.46
C ARG A 75 -6.10 10.52 0.16
N ASP A 76 -6.93 10.27 1.17
CA ASP A 76 -8.39 10.27 1.02
C ASP A 76 -8.92 11.66 0.67
N ARG A 77 -8.35 12.71 1.25
CA ARG A 77 -8.66 14.10 0.91
C ARG A 77 -8.32 14.42 -0.54
N LEU A 78 -7.12 14.08 -1.00
CA LEU A 78 -6.69 14.31 -2.38
C LEU A 78 -7.54 13.53 -3.39
N ALA A 79 -7.89 12.28 -3.08
CA ALA A 79 -8.80 11.48 -3.90
C ALA A 79 -10.18 12.12 -4.01
N GLY A 80 -10.74 12.64 -2.91
CA GLY A 80 -11.99 13.39 -2.90
C GLY A 80 -11.95 14.66 -3.74
N MET A 81 -10.85 15.42 -3.64
CA MET A 81 -10.65 16.63 -4.46
C MET A 81 -10.54 16.29 -5.95
N LEU A 82 -9.78 15.28 -6.31
CA LEU A 82 -9.64 14.81 -7.69
C LEU A 82 -11.01 14.38 -8.26
N LYS A 83 -11.73 13.52 -7.53
CA LYS A 83 -13.06 13.06 -7.94
C LYS A 83 -14.05 14.23 -8.13
N GLY A 84 -14.06 15.20 -7.21
CA GLY A 84 -14.89 16.39 -7.31
C GLY A 84 -14.55 17.23 -8.53
N ALA A 85 -13.26 17.46 -8.80
CA ALA A 85 -12.80 18.19 -9.98
C ALA A 85 -13.19 17.48 -11.29
N LEU A 86 -12.95 16.17 -11.38
CA LEU A 86 -13.27 15.37 -12.57
C LEU A 86 -14.77 15.31 -12.85
N SER A 87 -15.59 15.13 -11.81
CA SER A 87 -17.05 15.07 -11.94
C SER A 87 -17.66 16.36 -12.44
N SER A 88 -16.97 17.50 -12.33
CA SER A 88 -17.39 18.76 -12.93
C SER A 88 -17.14 18.83 -14.44
N VAL A 89 -16.36 17.93 -14.99
CA VAL A 89 -15.93 17.91 -16.41
C VAL A 89 -16.69 16.85 -17.20
N ALA A 90 -16.81 15.63 -16.66
CA ALA A 90 -17.43 14.50 -17.31
C ALA A 90 -17.95 13.47 -16.30
N GLU A 91 -18.68 12.48 -16.79
CA GLU A 91 -19.12 11.34 -15.97
C GLU A 91 -17.88 10.58 -15.42
N THR A 92 -17.82 10.47 -14.10
CA THR A 92 -16.67 9.93 -13.39
C THR A 92 -17.09 8.77 -12.50
N ASN A 93 -16.48 7.61 -12.72
CA ASN A 93 -16.72 6.37 -11.98
C ASN A 93 -15.43 5.85 -11.36
N GLU A 94 -15.49 5.39 -10.12
CA GLU A 94 -14.40 4.75 -9.44
C GLU A 94 -14.52 3.22 -9.57
N THR A 95 -13.46 2.58 -10.03
CA THR A 95 -13.40 1.13 -10.27
C THR A 95 -12.10 0.53 -9.75
N ALA A 96 -12.00 -0.81 -9.81
CA ALA A 96 -10.73 -1.49 -9.50
C ALA A 96 -9.57 -1.09 -10.44
N ARG A 97 -9.87 -0.57 -11.64
CA ARG A 97 -8.87 -0.07 -12.59
C ARG A 97 -8.37 1.35 -12.27
N GLY A 98 -9.03 2.06 -11.36
CA GLY A 98 -8.79 3.46 -11.03
C GLY A 98 -10.02 4.33 -11.26
N VAL A 99 -9.81 5.64 -11.35
CA VAL A 99 -10.87 6.60 -11.63
C VAL A 99 -11.05 6.71 -13.14
N ILE A 100 -12.24 6.37 -13.63
CA ILE A 100 -12.59 6.43 -15.05
C ILE A 100 -13.37 7.69 -15.33
N VAL A 101 -12.89 8.52 -16.25
CA VAL A 101 -13.59 9.67 -16.79
C VAL A 101 -14.14 9.30 -18.16
N SER A 102 -15.45 9.16 -18.27
CA SER A 102 -16.12 8.76 -19.50
C SER A 102 -16.48 9.97 -20.34
N LEU A 103 -15.89 10.06 -21.52
CA LEU A 103 -16.12 11.08 -22.51
C LEU A 103 -17.02 10.48 -23.61
N SER A 104 -18.33 10.46 -23.38
CA SER A 104 -19.30 9.83 -24.29
C SER A 104 -19.99 10.83 -25.25
N GLY A 105 -20.34 10.35 -26.43
CA GLY A 105 -21.39 10.91 -27.32
C GLY A 105 -21.09 12.23 -28.05
N ILE A 106 -20.16 13.06 -27.60
CA ILE A 106 -19.98 14.44 -28.10
C ILE A 106 -18.60 14.65 -28.76
N LEU A 107 -17.66 13.71 -28.59
CA LEU A 107 -16.27 13.94 -28.94
C LEU A 107 -16.01 14.00 -30.44
N PHE A 108 -16.65 13.14 -31.21
CA PHE A 108 -16.35 12.91 -32.63
C PHE A 108 -17.64 12.87 -33.47
N ASP A 109 -17.52 13.19 -34.75
CA ASP A 109 -18.55 12.87 -35.71
C ASP A 109 -18.54 11.39 -36.12
N VAL A 110 -19.60 10.92 -36.73
CA VAL A 110 -19.71 9.54 -37.19
C VAL A 110 -18.55 9.20 -38.12
N ASN A 111 -17.88 8.09 -37.88
CA ASN A 111 -16.71 7.61 -38.63
C ASN A 111 -15.51 8.58 -38.64
N GLN A 112 -15.46 9.57 -37.77
CA GLN A 112 -14.33 10.48 -37.66
C GLN A 112 -13.58 10.32 -36.33
N ALA A 113 -12.30 10.69 -36.34
CA ALA A 113 -11.44 10.76 -35.17
C ALA A 113 -11.00 12.20 -34.82
N THR A 114 -11.60 13.21 -35.48
CA THR A 114 -11.30 14.62 -35.19
C THR A 114 -12.15 15.12 -34.04
N LEU A 115 -11.53 15.69 -33.01
CA LEU A 115 -12.23 16.25 -31.85
C LEU A 115 -13.06 17.47 -32.24
N LYS A 116 -14.33 17.46 -31.88
CA LYS A 116 -15.24 18.61 -32.03
C LYS A 116 -14.86 19.74 -31.05
N ALA A 117 -15.15 20.99 -31.41
CA ALA A 117 -14.80 22.13 -30.55
C ALA A 117 -15.34 22.05 -29.11
N PRO A 118 -16.58 21.59 -28.84
CA PRO A 118 -17.03 21.38 -27.45
C PRO A 118 -16.24 20.30 -26.70
N ALA A 119 -15.83 19.25 -27.43
CA ALA A 119 -15.02 18.18 -26.88
C ALA A 119 -13.61 18.65 -26.53
N GLN A 120 -12.99 19.48 -27.36
CA GLN A 120 -11.69 20.09 -27.08
C GLN A 120 -11.70 20.86 -25.74
N LEU A 121 -12.78 21.61 -25.48
CA LEU A 121 -12.94 22.33 -24.20
C LEU A 121 -13.02 21.37 -23.01
N THR A 122 -13.74 20.26 -23.15
CA THR A 122 -13.84 19.23 -22.10
C THR A 122 -12.49 18.56 -21.83
N VAL A 123 -11.76 18.18 -22.89
CA VAL A 123 -10.44 17.58 -22.76
C VAL A 123 -9.41 18.58 -22.24
N ALA A 124 -9.51 19.87 -22.60
CA ALA A 124 -8.66 20.93 -22.06
C ALA A 124 -8.89 21.15 -20.54
N LYS A 125 -10.15 21.09 -20.08
CA LYS A 125 -10.45 21.13 -18.64
C LYS A 125 -9.86 19.93 -17.91
N LEU A 126 -9.96 18.74 -18.50
CA LEU A 126 -9.32 17.53 -17.95
C LEU A 126 -7.79 17.72 -17.87
N ALA A 127 -7.16 18.25 -18.91
CA ALA A 127 -5.72 18.55 -18.90
C ALA A 127 -5.34 19.50 -17.75
N GLY A 128 -6.12 20.57 -17.54
CA GLY A 128 -5.90 21.51 -16.42
C GLY A 128 -5.97 20.84 -15.06
N ILE A 129 -6.88 19.90 -14.85
CA ILE A 129 -6.94 19.08 -13.63
C ILE A 129 -5.68 18.20 -13.52
N MET A 130 -5.28 17.51 -14.60
CA MET A 130 -4.13 16.61 -14.61
C MET A 130 -2.77 17.30 -14.47
N MET A 131 -2.68 18.61 -14.74
CA MET A 131 -1.51 19.43 -14.43
C MET A 131 -1.33 19.64 -12.92
N VAL A 132 -2.42 19.64 -12.15
CA VAL A 132 -2.37 19.74 -10.68
C VAL A 132 -2.04 18.38 -10.06
N PHE A 133 -2.59 17.30 -10.62
CA PHE A 133 -2.39 15.92 -10.14
C PHE A 133 -1.30 15.20 -10.94
N GLN A 134 -0.04 15.65 -10.76
CA GLN A 134 1.11 15.15 -11.53
C GLN A 134 1.47 13.68 -11.26
N ASN A 135 1.09 13.15 -10.09
CA ASN A 135 1.36 11.76 -9.68
C ASN A 135 0.30 10.76 -10.20
N MET A 136 -0.31 11.06 -11.34
CA MET A 136 -1.31 10.17 -11.96
C MET A 136 -0.92 9.85 -13.39
N ASN A 137 -1.03 8.58 -13.76
CA ASN A 137 -0.91 8.11 -15.14
C ASN A 137 -2.30 8.04 -15.78
N LEU A 138 -2.33 8.23 -17.09
CA LEU A 138 -3.55 8.26 -17.90
C LEU A 138 -3.51 7.13 -18.94
N SER A 139 -4.51 6.24 -18.92
CA SER A 139 -4.79 5.33 -20.03
C SER A 139 -5.98 5.84 -20.80
N ILE A 140 -5.82 6.12 -22.08
CA ILE A 140 -6.87 6.63 -22.97
C ILE A 140 -7.42 5.47 -23.79
N ASP A 141 -8.59 4.99 -23.43
CA ASP A 141 -9.22 3.80 -23.97
C ASP A 141 -10.38 4.18 -24.91
N GLY A 142 -10.25 3.87 -26.21
CA GLY A 142 -11.27 4.17 -27.22
C GLY A 142 -12.22 2.99 -27.45
N TYR A 143 -13.50 3.29 -27.60
CA TYR A 143 -14.56 2.31 -27.87
C TYR A 143 -15.48 2.74 -29.00
N THR A 144 -16.10 1.76 -29.67
CA THR A 144 -17.13 1.98 -30.70
C THR A 144 -18.43 1.24 -30.32
N ASP A 145 -19.48 1.49 -31.06
CA ASP A 145 -20.63 0.58 -31.13
C ASP A 145 -20.28 -0.62 -32.05
N THR A 146 -21.24 -1.53 -32.24
CA THR A 146 -21.09 -2.73 -33.07
C THR A 146 -21.36 -2.49 -34.56
N THR A 147 -21.54 -1.23 -35.01
CA THR A 147 -21.82 -0.92 -36.42
C THR A 147 -20.52 -1.00 -37.23
N GLY A 148 -20.52 -1.80 -38.29
CA GLY A 148 -19.36 -2.00 -39.15
C GLY A 148 -18.56 -3.27 -38.79
N SER A 149 -17.37 -3.41 -39.40
CA SER A 149 -16.51 -4.56 -39.12
C SER A 149 -15.60 -4.30 -37.92
N ASP A 150 -15.21 -5.37 -37.21
CA ASP A 150 -14.31 -5.28 -36.05
C ASP A 150 -12.97 -4.63 -36.40
N ALA A 151 -12.42 -4.90 -37.59
CA ALA A 151 -11.17 -4.29 -38.02
C ALA A 151 -11.27 -2.77 -38.20
N ILE A 152 -12.38 -2.27 -38.74
CA ILE A 152 -12.65 -0.84 -38.88
C ILE A 152 -12.86 -0.21 -37.51
N ASN A 153 -13.63 -0.86 -36.66
CA ASN A 153 -13.94 -0.38 -35.30
C ASN A 153 -12.69 -0.32 -34.41
N THR A 154 -11.83 -1.35 -34.47
CA THR A 154 -10.56 -1.35 -33.73
C THR A 154 -9.65 -0.20 -34.18
N LYS A 155 -9.53 0.00 -35.51
CA LYS A 155 -8.74 1.12 -36.03
C LYS A 155 -9.33 2.47 -35.62
N LEU A 156 -10.64 2.68 -35.81
CA LEU A 156 -11.33 3.94 -35.47
C LEU A 156 -11.22 4.27 -33.99
N SER A 157 -11.42 3.29 -33.12
CA SER A 157 -11.27 3.48 -31.66
C SER A 157 -9.85 3.85 -31.26
N ASN A 158 -8.85 3.23 -31.88
CA ASN A 158 -7.44 3.56 -31.65
C ASN A 158 -7.09 4.98 -32.14
N ASP A 159 -7.53 5.36 -33.34
CA ASP A 159 -7.33 6.70 -33.88
C ASP A 159 -7.97 7.77 -32.99
N ARG A 160 -9.17 7.50 -32.43
CA ARG A 160 -9.85 8.37 -31.48
C ARG A 160 -9.10 8.52 -30.15
N ALA A 161 -8.65 7.41 -29.58
CA ALA A 161 -7.84 7.42 -28.36
C ALA A 161 -6.55 8.20 -28.59
N LYS A 162 -5.87 7.97 -29.72
CA LYS A 162 -4.68 8.72 -30.11
C LYS A 162 -4.93 10.21 -30.20
N THR A 163 -6.03 10.64 -30.83
CA THR A 163 -6.35 12.07 -30.98
C THR A 163 -6.56 12.76 -29.63
N VAL A 164 -7.20 12.08 -28.66
CA VAL A 164 -7.33 12.61 -27.28
C VAL A 164 -5.95 12.68 -26.61
N CYS A 165 -5.13 11.66 -26.75
CA CYS A 165 -3.76 11.64 -26.22
C CYS A 165 -2.93 12.79 -26.80
N ASP A 166 -2.90 12.95 -28.12
CA ASP A 166 -2.18 14.03 -28.81
C ASP A 166 -2.67 15.42 -28.35
N PHE A 167 -3.97 15.58 -28.13
CA PHE A 167 -4.53 16.82 -27.61
C PHE A 167 -4.09 17.11 -26.18
N LEU A 168 -4.07 16.10 -25.30
CA LEU A 168 -3.59 16.24 -23.92
C LEU A 168 -2.08 16.59 -23.90
N MET A 169 -1.26 15.98 -24.78
CA MET A 169 0.14 16.35 -24.93
C MET A 169 0.29 17.82 -25.37
N ALA A 170 -0.52 18.26 -26.32
CA ALA A 170 -0.51 19.66 -26.75
C ALA A 170 -0.93 20.64 -25.67
N GLN A 171 -1.68 20.18 -24.66
CA GLN A 171 -2.01 20.96 -23.45
C GLN A 171 -0.92 20.90 -22.37
N GLY A 172 0.18 20.17 -22.57
CA GLY A 172 1.32 20.13 -21.67
C GLY A 172 1.33 18.94 -20.69
N ILE A 173 0.57 17.89 -20.95
CA ILE A 173 0.69 16.64 -20.19
C ILE A 173 1.84 15.80 -20.78
N ASP A 174 2.74 15.31 -19.90
CA ASP A 174 3.91 14.54 -20.30
C ASP A 174 3.52 13.22 -20.97
N ALA A 175 4.17 12.90 -22.08
CA ALA A 175 3.92 11.68 -22.85
C ALA A 175 4.15 10.40 -22.03
N ASP A 176 5.16 10.41 -21.15
CA ASP A 176 5.52 9.26 -20.29
C ASP A 176 4.43 8.90 -19.26
N ARG A 177 3.52 9.83 -19.02
CA ARG A 177 2.35 9.63 -18.14
C ARG A 177 1.14 9.05 -18.87
N MET A 178 1.20 8.92 -20.20
CA MET A 178 0.04 8.59 -21.02
C MET A 178 0.29 7.36 -21.88
N ASN A 179 -0.75 6.56 -22.02
CA ASN A 179 -0.85 5.55 -23.07
C ASN A 179 -2.24 5.63 -23.72
N TYR A 180 -2.38 5.06 -24.91
CA TYR A 180 -3.67 5.01 -25.60
C TYR A 180 -3.87 3.65 -26.27
N GLN A 181 -5.13 3.19 -26.31
CA GLN A 181 -5.51 1.94 -26.94
C GLN A 181 -6.94 1.98 -27.47
N GLY A 182 -7.18 1.37 -28.64
CA GLY A 182 -8.52 1.14 -29.18
C GLY A 182 -8.99 -0.28 -28.90
N PHE A 183 -10.19 -0.40 -28.36
CA PHE A 183 -10.83 -1.66 -28.03
C PHE A 183 -11.98 -2.02 -28.99
N GLY A 184 -12.27 -1.19 -30.01
CA GLY A 184 -13.39 -1.41 -30.92
C GLY A 184 -14.73 -1.56 -30.17
N PRO A 185 -15.56 -2.54 -30.58
CA PRO A 185 -16.87 -2.74 -29.95
C PRO A 185 -16.83 -3.52 -28.63
N ALA A 186 -15.65 -3.81 -28.07
CA ALA A 186 -15.51 -4.52 -26.81
C ALA A 186 -16.05 -3.71 -25.63
N ASN A 187 -16.50 -4.41 -24.59
CA ASN A 187 -16.95 -3.83 -23.32
C ASN A 187 -18.08 -2.77 -23.49
N PRO A 188 -19.22 -3.09 -24.09
CA PRO A 188 -20.31 -2.16 -24.26
C PRO A 188 -20.89 -1.77 -22.90
N VAL A 189 -21.17 -0.48 -22.69
CA VAL A 189 -21.81 0.08 -21.48
C VAL A 189 -23.35 0.11 -21.59
N ALA A 190 -23.87 -0.11 -22.81
CA ALA A 190 -25.30 -0.22 -23.09
C ALA A 190 -25.53 -1.24 -24.21
N PRO A 191 -26.75 -1.83 -24.34
CA PRO A 191 -27.09 -2.65 -25.49
C PRO A 191 -26.98 -1.87 -26.80
N ASN A 192 -26.55 -2.54 -27.89
CA ASN A 192 -26.37 -1.88 -29.20
C ASN A 192 -27.67 -1.84 -30.05
N ASP A 193 -28.83 -1.86 -29.40
CA ASP A 193 -30.16 -1.99 -29.98
C ASP A 193 -30.74 -0.65 -30.51
N THR A 194 -30.49 0.46 -29.82
CA THR A 194 -30.97 1.79 -30.17
C THR A 194 -29.82 2.75 -30.46
N GLU A 195 -30.08 3.81 -31.24
CA GLU A 195 -29.06 4.83 -31.50
C GLU A 195 -28.60 5.53 -30.21
N THR A 196 -29.49 5.76 -29.28
CA THR A 196 -29.15 6.32 -27.96
C THR A 196 -28.16 5.44 -27.19
N ASN A 197 -28.35 4.12 -27.22
CA ASN A 197 -27.50 3.17 -26.56
C ASN A 197 -26.16 3.02 -27.30
N ARG A 198 -26.19 2.97 -28.64
CA ARG A 198 -24.97 2.99 -29.47
C ARG A 198 -24.11 4.23 -29.20
N ALA A 199 -24.76 5.41 -29.08
CA ALA A 199 -24.06 6.65 -28.76
C ALA A 199 -23.30 6.60 -27.41
N LYS A 200 -23.80 5.86 -26.41
CA LYS A 200 -23.09 5.61 -25.15
C LYS A 200 -21.84 4.72 -25.36
N ASN A 201 -21.94 3.75 -26.25
CA ASN A 201 -20.84 2.84 -26.56
C ASN A 201 -19.73 3.54 -27.36
N ARG A 202 -20.04 4.52 -28.21
CA ARG A 202 -19.06 5.39 -28.90
C ARG A 202 -18.47 6.39 -27.93
N ARG A 203 -17.45 5.97 -27.15
CA ARG A 203 -16.85 6.76 -26.09
C ARG A 203 -15.34 6.66 -26.07
N VAL A 204 -14.72 7.59 -25.38
CA VAL A 204 -13.32 7.47 -24.92
C VAL A 204 -13.35 7.53 -23.40
N GLU A 205 -12.72 6.57 -22.75
CA GLU A 205 -12.48 6.56 -21.32
C GLU A 205 -11.05 7.00 -21.03
N VAL A 206 -10.90 7.91 -20.08
CA VAL A 206 -9.58 8.24 -19.53
C VAL A 206 -9.51 7.61 -18.15
N VAL A 207 -8.68 6.57 -18.02
CA VAL A 207 -8.50 5.83 -16.78
C VAL A 207 -7.29 6.42 -16.06
N LEU A 208 -7.51 6.92 -14.85
CA LEU A 208 -6.50 7.56 -14.02
C LEU A 208 -6.04 6.59 -12.95
N THR A 209 -4.73 6.34 -12.90
CA THR A 209 -4.10 5.48 -11.91
C THR A 209 -2.95 6.22 -11.23
N PRO A 210 -2.73 6.04 -9.91
CA PRO A 210 -1.56 6.61 -9.25
C PRO A 210 -0.27 6.10 -9.90
N THR A 211 0.69 7.00 -10.11
CA THR A 211 2.04 6.60 -10.50
C THR A 211 2.69 5.81 -9.37
N PRO A 212 3.25 4.61 -9.63
CA PRO A 212 3.98 3.88 -8.60
C PRO A 212 5.11 4.75 -8.04
N PRO A 213 5.43 4.65 -6.73
CA PRO A 213 6.60 5.32 -6.18
C PRO A 213 7.85 4.86 -6.96
N GLN A 214 8.69 5.81 -7.34
CA GLN A 214 10.01 5.50 -7.92
C GLN A 214 10.88 4.98 -6.76
N GLU A 215 11.43 3.77 -6.92
CA GLU A 215 12.39 3.17 -5.99
C GLU A 215 13.73 3.92 -6.02
#